data_f16bdfca9b67058f46f832d235cf007a
#
_entry.id   f16bdfca9b67058f46f832d235cf007a
#
_cell.length_a   1.000
_cell.length_b   1.000
_cell.length_c   1.000
_cell.angle_alpha   90.00
_cell.angle_beta   90.00
_cell.angle_gamma   90.00
#
_symmetry.space_group_name_H-M   'P 1'
#
loop_
_entity.id
_entity.type
_entity.pdbx_description
1 polymer ?
#
loop_
_entity_poly.entity_id
_entity_poly.type
_entity_poly.pdbx_seq_one_letter_code
_entity_poly.pdbx_strand_id
1 'polypeptide(L)'
;MLADAQALVYNLSELMPTQYQKENLEAMLGLFLEAQGNPLPEHSKIKSASALSRFLNINPWSTRNIIRTIRTHTLKQVFSESLKGSKPFLQVIIDLTTLEKCGKFQEYEQLISVYNKKRGLHLVVLYLVVGKWRIPWSFRVWRGKGSPSPAQLGLKLVKRLPQELKSNFQVMILADTAFGSREFLHGIRKLKLYAITGVAISRKLIDGRVLKHIHRPDFSR
;
A
#
# COMPACT_ATOMS: atom_id res chain seq x y z
N MET A 1 12.76 -17.57 9.39
CA MET A 1 12.92 -16.18 8.89
C MET A 1 14.04 -16.04 7.85
N LEU A 2 15.32 -16.41 8.18
CA LEU A 2 16.41 -16.26 7.20
C LEU A 2 16.18 -17.15 5.94
N ALA A 3 15.84 -18.42 6.12
CA ALA A 3 15.53 -19.34 5.03
C ALA A 3 14.35 -18.85 4.14
N ASP A 4 13.33 -18.26 4.75
CA ASP A 4 12.18 -17.70 4.00
C ASP A 4 12.59 -16.48 3.17
N ALA A 5 13.43 -15.61 3.73
CA ALA A 5 13.96 -14.46 2.99
C ALA A 5 14.84 -14.90 1.83
N GLN A 6 15.73 -15.90 2.04
CA GLN A 6 16.56 -16.49 0.99
C GLN A 6 15.70 -17.11 -0.11
N ALA A 7 14.68 -17.88 0.24
CA ALA A 7 13.75 -18.46 -0.73
C ALA A 7 13.02 -17.38 -1.54
N LEU A 8 12.62 -16.27 -0.90
CA LEU A 8 12.00 -15.15 -1.62
C LEU A 8 12.98 -14.51 -2.61
N VAL A 9 14.21 -14.20 -2.16
CA VAL A 9 15.26 -13.61 -3.03
C VAL A 9 15.54 -14.52 -4.20
N TYR A 10 15.74 -15.82 -3.97
CA TYR A 10 15.94 -16.81 -5.02
C TYR A 10 14.79 -16.80 -6.03
N ASN A 11 13.53 -16.89 -5.58
CA ASN A 11 12.36 -16.88 -6.46
C ASN A 11 12.22 -15.58 -7.25
N LEU A 12 12.64 -14.44 -6.71
CA LEU A 12 12.66 -13.17 -7.43
C LEU A 12 13.78 -13.14 -8.48
N SER A 13 14.96 -13.63 -8.14
CA SER A 13 16.10 -13.73 -9.08
C SER A 13 15.77 -14.61 -10.27
N GLU A 14 15.05 -15.73 -10.08
CA GLU A 14 14.60 -16.60 -11.17
C GLU A 14 13.61 -15.93 -12.15
N LEU A 15 12.99 -14.82 -11.77
CA LEU A 15 12.17 -14.03 -12.68
C LEU A 15 12.98 -13.13 -13.62
N MET A 16 14.28 -12.99 -13.39
CA MET A 16 15.15 -12.13 -14.19
C MET A 16 15.65 -12.88 -15.42
N PRO A 17 15.52 -12.28 -16.63
CA PRO A 17 15.89 -12.93 -17.89
C PRO A 17 17.38 -13.26 -18.04
N THR A 18 18.27 -12.49 -17.42
CA THR A 18 19.71 -12.62 -17.58
C THR A 18 20.44 -12.61 -16.24
N GLN A 19 21.64 -13.19 -16.22
CA GLN A 19 22.51 -13.17 -15.04
C GLN A 19 22.83 -11.73 -14.59
N TYR A 20 23.08 -10.82 -15.52
CA TYR A 20 23.26 -9.41 -15.23
C TYR A 20 22.08 -8.80 -14.46
N GLN A 21 20.85 -9.12 -14.86
CA GLN A 21 19.65 -8.64 -14.18
C GLN A 21 19.45 -9.26 -12.80
N LYS A 22 19.80 -10.56 -12.63
CA LYS A 22 19.80 -11.25 -11.33
C LYS A 22 20.71 -10.52 -10.34
N GLU A 23 21.95 -10.28 -10.73
CA GLU A 23 22.94 -9.58 -9.89
C GLU A 23 22.55 -8.14 -9.55
N ASN A 24 21.93 -7.42 -10.51
CA ASN A 24 21.44 -6.06 -10.22
C ASN A 24 20.22 -6.07 -9.30
N LEU A 25 19.32 -7.07 -9.41
CA LEU A 25 18.22 -7.24 -8.47
C LEU A 25 18.73 -7.51 -7.05
N GLU A 26 19.70 -8.42 -6.90
CA GLU A 26 20.31 -8.74 -5.59
C GLU A 26 20.99 -7.50 -4.99
N ALA A 27 21.74 -6.75 -5.79
CA ALA A 27 22.36 -5.50 -5.35
C ALA A 27 21.32 -4.47 -4.91
N MET A 28 20.19 -4.34 -5.62
CA MET A 28 19.09 -3.46 -5.22
C MET A 28 18.42 -3.92 -3.92
N LEU A 29 18.19 -5.23 -3.75
CA LEU A 29 17.62 -5.75 -2.51
C LEU A 29 18.56 -5.51 -1.32
N GLY A 30 19.87 -5.76 -1.50
CA GLY A 30 20.89 -5.43 -0.51
C GLY A 30 20.86 -3.94 -0.14
N LEU A 31 20.79 -3.07 -1.14
CA LEU A 31 20.72 -1.61 -0.93
C LEU A 31 19.48 -1.20 -0.12
N PHE A 32 18.32 -1.79 -0.35
CA PHE A 32 17.12 -1.53 0.46
C PHE A 32 17.29 -1.96 1.91
N LEU A 33 18.00 -3.05 2.18
CA LEU A 33 18.26 -3.52 3.54
C LEU A 33 19.29 -2.65 4.28
N GLU A 34 20.34 -2.19 3.57
CA GLU A 34 21.46 -1.45 4.17
C GLU A 34 21.17 0.05 4.32
N ALA A 35 20.43 0.63 3.40
CA ALA A 35 20.29 2.10 3.29
C ALA A 35 19.25 2.72 4.23
N GLN A 36 18.68 1.97 5.18
CA GLN A 36 17.78 2.46 6.23
C GLN A 36 16.74 3.49 5.74
N GLY A 37 16.11 3.23 4.58
CA GLY A 37 15.08 4.10 3.99
C GLY A 37 15.58 5.10 2.95
N ASN A 38 16.87 5.08 2.59
CA ASN A 38 17.44 5.91 1.52
C ASN A 38 18.09 5.08 0.41
N PRO A 39 17.34 4.20 -0.30
CA PRO A 39 17.87 3.23 -1.26
C PRO A 39 18.15 3.87 -2.63
N LEU A 40 18.98 4.89 -2.70
CA LEU A 40 19.40 5.49 -3.95
C LEU A 40 20.53 4.68 -4.61
N PRO A 41 20.52 4.50 -5.94
CA PRO A 41 21.55 3.75 -6.66
C PRO A 41 22.98 4.22 -6.37
N GLU A 42 23.16 5.50 -6.09
CA GLU A 42 24.46 6.14 -5.75
C GLU A 42 25.08 5.61 -4.46
N HIS A 43 24.26 5.06 -3.56
CA HIS A 43 24.74 4.49 -2.29
C HIS A 43 25.19 3.03 -2.42
N SER A 44 25.05 2.42 -3.58
CA SER A 44 25.46 1.02 -3.78
C SER A 44 26.98 0.88 -3.79
N LYS A 45 27.50 -0.08 -3.02
CA LYS A 45 28.91 -0.46 -2.97
C LYS A 45 29.24 -1.62 -3.91
N ILE A 46 28.25 -2.31 -4.43
CA ILE A 46 28.38 -3.56 -5.19
C ILE A 46 28.28 -3.32 -6.69
N LYS A 47 27.36 -2.45 -7.11
CA LYS A 47 27.12 -2.11 -8.52
C LYS A 47 27.17 -0.60 -8.70
N SER A 48 27.58 -0.14 -9.88
CA SER A 48 27.57 1.30 -10.17
C SER A 48 26.15 1.85 -10.25
N ALA A 49 25.97 3.12 -9.90
CA ALA A 49 24.69 3.82 -9.99
C ALA A 49 24.07 3.72 -11.40
N SER A 50 24.91 3.84 -12.45
CA SER A 50 24.46 3.72 -13.83
C SER A 50 23.98 2.30 -14.20
N ALA A 51 24.58 1.25 -13.62
CA ALA A 51 24.12 -0.13 -13.83
C ALA A 51 22.75 -0.37 -13.19
N LEU A 52 22.57 0.09 -11.96
CA LEU A 52 21.29 -0.01 -11.24
C LEU A 52 20.21 0.86 -11.90
N SER A 53 20.56 2.06 -12.35
CA SER A 53 19.62 2.92 -13.09
C SER A 53 19.16 2.27 -14.39
N ARG A 54 20.05 1.68 -15.18
CA ARG A 54 19.70 0.93 -16.41
C ARG A 54 18.82 -0.29 -16.08
N PHE A 55 19.15 -1.02 -15.04
CA PHE A 55 18.34 -2.15 -14.57
C PHE A 55 16.91 -1.72 -14.28
N LEU A 56 16.70 -0.61 -13.56
CA LEU A 56 15.38 -0.12 -13.16
C LEU A 56 14.58 0.47 -14.33
N ASN A 57 15.24 1.18 -15.27
CA ASN A 57 14.56 2.02 -16.24
C ASN A 57 14.57 1.47 -17.68
N ILE A 58 15.54 0.61 -18.03
CA ILE A 58 15.76 0.16 -19.41
C ILE A 58 15.58 -1.35 -19.57
N ASN A 59 16.07 -2.15 -18.61
CA ASN A 59 16.04 -3.59 -18.76
C ASN A 59 14.62 -4.14 -18.64
N PRO A 60 14.18 -5.01 -19.57
CA PRO A 60 12.87 -5.63 -19.51
C PRO A 60 12.81 -6.68 -18.39
N TRP A 61 11.88 -6.52 -17.48
CA TRP A 61 11.48 -7.51 -16.48
C TRP A 61 10.03 -7.30 -16.05
N SER A 62 9.40 -8.37 -15.58
CA SER A 62 7.96 -8.35 -15.32
C SER A 62 7.63 -7.90 -13.91
N THR A 63 7.32 -6.61 -13.72
CA THR A 63 6.78 -6.08 -12.46
C THR A 63 5.57 -6.89 -11.97
N ARG A 64 4.71 -7.37 -12.89
CA ARG A 64 3.55 -8.20 -12.53
C ARG A 64 3.97 -9.52 -11.89
N ASN A 65 4.97 -10.19 -12.43
CA ASN A 65 5.46 -11.45 -11.86
C ASN A 65 6.13 -11.24 -10.52
N ILE A 66 6.94 -10.20 -10.36
CA ILE A 66 7.53 -9.79 -9.08
C ILE A 66 6.43 -9.59 -8.03
N ILE A 67 5.43 -8.75 -8.32
CA ILE A 67 4.31 -8.49 -7.40
C ILE A 67 3.57 -9.79 -7.05
N ARG A 68 3.35 -10.67 -8.02
CA ARG A 68 2.68 -11.97 -7.79
C ARG A 68 3.49 -12.85 -6.85
N THR A 69 4.79 -13.00 -7.10
CA THR A 69 5.70 -13.80 -6.28
C THR A 69 5.76 -13.29 -4.85
N ILE A 70 5.96 -11.98 -4.67
CA ILE A 70 5.96 -11.35 -3.34
C ILE A 70 4.63 -11.59 -2.62
N ARG A 71 3.49 -11.38 -3.29
CA ARG A 71 2.17 -11.59 -2.69
C ARG A 71 1.93 -13.04 -2.28
N THR A 72 2.29 -13.99 -3.14
CA THR A 72 2.15 -15.42 -2.84
C THR A 72 2.99 -15.81 -1.63
N HIS A 73 4.23 -15.33 -1.56
CA HIS A 73 5.11 -15.56 -0.42
C HIS A 73 4.53 -14.92 0.87
N THR A 74 4.12 -13.65 0.79
CA THR A 74 3.53 -12.91 1.90
C THR A 74 2.26 -13.57 2.43
N LEU A 75 1.37 -14.03 1.54
CA LEU A 75 0.14 -14.71 1.96
C LEU A 75 0.43 -16.00 2.73
N LYS A 76 1.42 -16.79 2.32
CA LYS A 76 1.84 -17.98 3.09
C LYS A 76 2.23 -17.63 4.53
N GLN A 77 3.00 -16.55 4.72
CA GLN A 77 3.41 -16.07 6.04
C GLN A 77 2.22 -15.56 6.87
N VAL A 78 1.33 -14.78 6.24
CA VAL A 78 0.14 -14.24 6.90
C VAL A 78 -0.82 -15.35 7.30
N PHE A 79 -1.03 -16.36 6.46
CA PHE A 79 -1.93 -17.49 6.77
C PHE A 79 -1.40 -18.38 7.89
N SER A 80 -0.09 -18.49 8.09
CA SER A 80 0.46 -19.20 9.23
C SER A 80 0.01 -18.63 10.58
N GLU A 81 -0.36 -17.35 10.63
CA GLU A 81 -0.95 -16.72 11.82
C GLU A 81 -2.43 -17.09 12.01
N SER A 82 -3.16 -17.43 10.95
CA SER A 82 -4.59 -17.76 11.03
C SER A 82 -4.87 -19.18 11.55
N LEU A 83 -3.88 -20.07 11.52
CA LEU A 83 -4.04 -21.47 11.93
C LEU A 83 -4.08 -21.67 13.45
N LYS A 84 -3.96 -20.60 14.25
CA LYS A 84 -3.83 -20.65 15.71
C LYS A 84 -5.15 -20.47 16.50
N GLY A 85 -6.30 -20.79 15.92
CA GLY A 85 -7.58 -20.76 16.65
C GLY A 85 -8.66 -19.88 15.98
N SER A 86 -9.30 -18.97 16.74
CA SER A 86 -10.33 -18.05 16.20
C SER A 86 -9.78 -17.15 15.11
N LYS A 87 -10.62 -16.74 14.16
CA LYS A 87 -10.22 -15.82 13.06
C LYS A 87 -9.48 -14.60 13.62
N PRO A 88 -8.17 -14.44 13.36
CA PRO A 88 -7.43 -13.29 13.85
C PRO A 88 -7.86 -12.00 13.15
N PHE A 89 -7.60 -10.87 13.80
CA PHE A 89 -7.86 -9.57 13.20
C PHE A 89 -6.86 -9.27 12.09
N LEU A 90 -7.38 -8.82 10.95
CA LEU A 90 -6.61 -8.20 9.87
C LEU A 90 -7.04 -6.74 9.75
N GLN A 91 -6.17 -5.83 10.10
CA GLN A 91 -6.38 -4.41 9.84
C GLN A 91 -5.94 -4.09 8.41
N VAL A 92 -6.81 -3.44 7.68
CA VAL A 92 -6.55 -2.93 6.33
C VAL A 92 -6.55 -1.42 6.42
N ILE A 93 -5.36 -0.83 6.46
CA ILE A 93 -5.17 0.60 6.58
C ILE A 93 -5.15 1.21 5.18
N ILE A 94 -5.96 2.25 4.96
CA ILE A 94 -5.99 3.01 3.71
C ILE A 94 -5.61 4.45 4.02
N ASP A 95 -4.62 4.93 3.29
CA ASP A 95 -4.07 6.27 3.48
C ASP A 95 -3.74 6.94 2.14
N LEU A 96 -3.72 8.27 2.15
CA LEU A 96 -3.27 9.10 1.03
C LEU A 96 -1.91 9.72 1.38
N THR A 97 -0.87 9.21 0.76
CA THR A 97 0.50 9.71 0.94
C THR A 97 1.01 10.43 -0.31
N THR A 98 1.97 11.33 -0.13
CA THR A 98 2.59 12.08 -1.22
C THR A 98 4.07 11.75 -1.28
N LEU A 99 4.52 11.27 -2.45
CA LEU A 99 5.93 11.23 -2.80
C LEU A 99 6.27 12.56 -3.49
N GLU A 100 6.83 13.48 -2.71
CA GLU A 100 7.20 14.80 -3.22
C GLU A 100 8.23 14.69 -4.33
N LYS A 101 8.07 15.49 -5.38
CA LYS A 101 8.92 15.50 -6.55
C LYS A 101 9.32 16.92 -6.92
N CYS A 102 10.62 17.12 -6.98
CA CYS A 102 11.23 18.34 -7.49
C CYS A 102 11.72 18.12 -8.93
N GLY A 103 11.72 19.16 -9.77
CA GLY A 103 12.17 19.09 -11.16
C GLY A 103 11.10 18.63 -12.17
N LYS A 104 11.53 18.42 -13.42
CA LYS A 104 10.68 17.99 -14.54
C LYS A 104 10.75 16.46 -14.69
N PHE A 105 9.60 15.82 -14.91
CA PHE A 105 9.47 14.38 -15.13
C PHE A 105 8.73 14.15 -16.45
N GLN A 106 9.42 14.27 -17.58
CA GLN A 106 8.83 14.28 -18.92
C GLN A 106 7.85 13.12 -19.18
N GLU A 107 8.20 11.90 -18.76
CA GLU A 107 7.36 10.71 -19.00
C GLU A 107 6.22 10.55 -17.98
N TYR A 108 6.33 11.14 -16.79
CA TYR A 108 5.38 10.94 -15.68
C TYR A 108 4.69 12.22 -15.24
N GLU A 109 4.89 13.34 -15.95
CA GLU A 109 4.32 14.65 -15.58
C GLU A 109 2.79 14.59 -15.43
N GLN A 110 2.12 13.80 -16.25
CA GLN A 110 0.67 13.56 -16.17
C GLN A 110 0.21 12.87 -14.87
N LEU A 111 1.11 12.27 -14.10
CA LEU A 111 0.83 11.64 -12.82
C LEU A 111 1.15 12.55 -11.64
N ILE A 112 1.84 13.66 -11.88
CA ILE A 112 2.27 14.61 -10.86
C ILE A 112 1.21 15.69 -10.72
N SER A 113 0.76 15.92 -9.51
CA SER A 113 -0.21 16.97 -9.19
C SER A 113 0.18 17.70 -7.90
N VAL A 114 -0.54 18.79 -7.59
CA VAL A 114 -0.36 19.53 -6.35
C VAL A 114 -1.56 19.26 -5.44
N TYR A 115 -1.27 18.78 -4.23
CA TYR A 115 -2.26 18.57 -3.20
C TYR A 115 -1.69 19.00 -1.84
N ASN A 116 -2.45 19.76 -1.06
CA ASN A 116 -2.01 20.31 0.22
C ASN A 116 -0.63 21.01 0.12
N LYS A 117 -0.43 21.83 -0.92
CA LYS A 117 0.80 22.59 -1.21
C LYS A 117 2.01 21.69 -1.55
N LYS A 118 1.86 20.38 -1.67
CA LYS A 118 2.91 19.44 -2.03
C LYS A 118 2.74 19.02 -3.49
N ARG A 119 3.78 19.21 -4.30
CA ARG A 119 3.84 18.71 -5.67
C ARG A 119 4.48 17.33 -5.68
N GLY A 120 3.82 16.35 -6.31
CA GLY A 120 4.37 15.00 -6.37
C GLY A 120 3.37 13.95 -6.85
N LEU A 121 3.75 12.70 -6.67
CA LEU A 121 2.86 11.55 -6.84
C LEU A 121 2.03 11.36 -5.59
N HIS A 122 0.72 11.47 -5.71
CA HIS A 122 -0.21 11.19 -4.62
C HIS A 122 -0.68 9.75 -4.72
N LEU A 123 -0.38 8.95 -3.72
CA LEU A 123 -0.66 7.53 -3.70
C LEU A 123 -1.73 7.21 -2.66
N VAL A 124 -2.84 6.65 -3.10
CA VAL A 124 -3.74 5.95 -2.19
C VAL A 124 -3.14 4.57 -1.96
N VAL A 125 -2.66 4.33 -0.77
CA VAL A 125 -1.99 3.09 -0.37
C VAL A 125 -2.90 2.22 0.48
N LEU A 126 -2.72 0.91 0.39
CA LEU A 126 -3.38 -0.08 1.22
C LEU A 126 -2.31 -0.93 1.90
N TYR A 127 -2.33 -0.92 3.23
CA TYR A 127 -1.49 -1.74 4.09
C TYR A 127 -2.30 -2.83 4.77
N LEU A 128 -1.68 -4.00 4.94
CA LEU A 128 -2.19 -5.08 5.78
C LEU A 128 -1.39 -5.13 7.07
N VAL A 129 -2.10 -5.22 8.20
CA VAL A 129 -1.50 -5.37 9.52
C VAL A 129 -2.13 -6.59 10.19
N VAL A 130 -1.31 -7.61 10.47
CA VAL A 130 -1.72 -8.83 11.15
C VAL A 130 -0.60 -9.32 12.06
N GLY A 131 -0.88 -9.50 13.34
CA GLY A 131 0.16 -9.80 14.33
C GLY A 131 1.33 -8.81 14.25
N LYS A 132 2.53 -9.33 14.01
CA LYS A 132 3.75 -8.52 13.84
C LYS A 132 3.95 -7.96 12.42
N TRP A 133 3.17 -8.43 11.45
CA TRP A 133 3.38 -8.09 10.05
C TRP A 133 2.78 -6.73 9.70
N ARG A 134 3.54 -5.94 8.94
CA ARG A 134 3.17 -4.62 8.39
C ARG A 134 3.50 -4.64 6.91
N ILE A 135 2.50 -4.83 6.06
CA ILE A 135 2.70 -5.20 4.66
C ILE A 135 2.10 -4.14 3.76
N PRO A 136 2.92 -3.38 3.00
CA PRO A 136 2.42 -2.55 1.92
C PRO A 136 1.88 -3.45 0.80
N TRP A 137 0.55 -3.54 0.69
CA TRP A 137 -0.10 -4.53 -0.18
C TRP A 137 -0.32 -4.04 -1.59
N SER A 138 -0.84 -2.83 -1.73
CA SER A 138 -1.08 -2.23 -3.04
C SER A 138 -1.30 -0.73 -2.96
N PHE A 139 -1.26 -0.07 -4.13
CA PHE A 139 -1.53 1.36 -4.22
C PHE A 139 -2.23 1.73 -5.54
N ARG A 140 -2.73 2.97 -5.59
CA ARG A 140 -3.25 3.65 -6.78
C ARG A 140 -2.74 5.07 -6.81
N VAL A 141 -2.35 5.54 -8.00
CA VAL A 141 -2.01 6.95 -8.18
C VAL A 141 -3.29 7.76 -8.29
N TRP A 142 -3.42 8.78 -7.46
CA TRP A 142 -4.44 9.79 -7.59
C TRP A 142 -3.93 10.95 -8.45
N ARG A 143 -4.66 11.26 -9.52
CA ARG A 143 -4.25 12.26 -10.53
C ARG A 143 -4.82 13.66 -10.27
N GLY A 144 -5.37 13.92 -9.08
CA GLY A 144 -5.95 15.22 -8.74
C GLY A 144 -7.42 15.37 -9.13
N LYS A 145 -7.89 16.60 -9.18
CA LYS A 145 -9.28 16.96 -9.53
C LYS A 145 -9.65 16.45 -10.92
N GLY A 146 -10.89 16.00 -11.09
CA GLY A 146 -11.37 15.41 -12.35
C GLY A 146 -11.08 13.90 -12.51
N SER A 147 -10.25 13.31 -11.63
CA SER A 147 -10.04 11.86 -11.54
C SER A 147 -10.86 11.26 -10.38
N PRO A 148 -10.99 9.92 -10.31
CA PRO A 148 -11.64 9.28 -9.17
C PRO A 148 -11.03 9.74 -7.85
N SER A 149 -11.88 10.07 -6.86
CA SER A 149 -11.43 10.57 -5.56
C SER A 149 -10.57 9.53 -4.81
N PRO A 150 -9.75 9.96 -3.82
CA PRO A 150 -9.01 9.04 -2.97
C PRO A 150 -9.91 7.96 -2.34
N ALA A 151 -11.10 8.32 -1.88
CA ALA A 151 -12.08 7.39 -1.33
C ALA A 151 -12.56 6.34 -2.35
N GLN A 152 -12.81 6.74 -3.60
CA GLN A 152 -13.15 5.81 -4.68
C GLN A 152 -11.98 4.89 -5.04
N LEU A 153 -10.75 5.40 -5.06
CA LEU A 153 -9.55 4.59 -5.28
C LEU A 153 -9.33 3.61 -4.13
N GLY A 154 -9.49 4.05 -2.89
CA GLY A 154 -9.42 3.20 -1.70
C GLY A 154 -10.44 2.06 -1.75
N LEU A 155 -11.69 2.36 -2.10
CA LEU A 155 -12.72 1.32 -2.26
C LEU A 155 -12.36 0.33 -3.37
N LYS A 156 -11.77 0.78 -4.49
CA LYS A 156 -11.28 -0.11 -5.56
C LYS A 156 -10.15 -1.03 -5.06
N LEU A 157 -9.28 -0.55 -4.17
CA LEU A 157 -8.23 -1.36 -3.56
C LEU A 157 -8.83 -2.44 -2.63
N VAL A 158 -9.78 -2.07 -1.76
CA VAL A 158 -10.46 -3.03 -0.86
C VAL A 158 -11.22 -4.11 -1.62
N LYS A 159 -11.92 -3.74 -2.70
CA LYS A 159 -12.61 -4.72 -3.56
C LYS A 159 -11.68 -5.79 -4.12
N ARG A 160 -10.41 -5.46 -4.35
CA ARG A 160 -9.37 -6.35 -4.91
C ARG A 160 -8.60 -7.16 -3.87
N LEU A 161 -8.95 -7.04 -2.59
CA LEU A 161 -8.38 -7.92 -1.58
C LEU A 161 -8.74 -9.38 -1.91
N PRO A 162 -7.76 -10.31 -1.78
CA PRO A 162 -8.01 -11.74 -1.96
C PRO A 162 -9.17 -12.22 -1.11
N GLN A 163 -9.99 -13.11 -1.66
CA GLN A 163 -11.12 -13.66 -0.94
C GLN A 163 -10.67 -14.50 0.27
N GLU A 164 -9.53 -15.15 0.14
CA GLU A 164 -8.90 -15.94 1.20
C GLU A 164 -8.60 -15.09 2.45
N LEU A 165 -8.18 -13.83 2.29
CA LEU A 165 -8.01 -12.92 3.43
C LEU A 165 -9.34 -12.62 4.12
N LYS A 166 -10.41 -12.42 3.35
CA LYS A 166 -11.74 -12.13 3.90
C LYS A 166 -12.37 -13.34 4.60
N SER A 167 -12.08 -14.55 4.12
CA SER A 167 -12.61 -15.79 4.72
C SER A 167 -11.86 -16.24 5.96
N ASN A 168 -10.53 -16.02 6.02
CA ASN A 168 -9.68 -16.50 7.11
C ASN A 168 -9.45 -15.48 8.22
N PHE A 169 -9.77 -14.20 7.99
CA PHE A 169 -9.55 -13.13 8.96
C PHE A 169 -10.82 -12.35 9.25
N GLN A 170 -10.89 -11.77 10.44
CA GLN A 170 -11.85 -10.70 10.74
C GLN A 170 -11.25 -9.37 10.22
N VAL A 171 -11.73 -8.96 9.05
CA VAL A 171 -11.16 -7.79 8.35
C VAL A 171 -11.78 -6.50 8.86
N MET A 172 -10.94 -5.57 9.31
CA MET A 172 -11.28 -4.21 9.73
C MET A 172 -10.60 -3.19 8.82
N ILE A 173 -11.38 -2.36 8.15
CA ILE A 173 -10.86 -1.26 7.34
C ILE A 173 -10.63 -0.04 8.22
N LEU A 174 -9.43 0.51 8.22
CA LEU A 174 -9.06 1.74 8.93
C LEU A 174 -8.69 2.81 7.91
N ALA A 175 -9.26 3.98 8.05
CA ALA A 175 -8.97 5.10 7.15
C ALA A 175 -9.17 6.45 7.85
N ASP A 176 -8.53 7.49 7.34
CA ASP A 176 -8.69 8.85 7.83
C ASP A 176 -9.98 9.54 7.32
N THR A 177 -10.15 10.81 7.66
CA THR A 177 -11.31 11.61 7.29
C THR A 177 -11.47 11.78 5.77
N ALA A 178 -10.39 11.72 4.99
CA ALA A 178 -10.44 11.83 3.52
C ALA A 178 -11.24 10.69 2.88
N PHE A 179 -11.35 9.55 3.56
CA PHE A 179 -12.11 8.37 3.13
C PHE A 179 -13.51 8.29 3.76
N GLY A 180 -13.88 9.19 4.67
CA GLY A 180 -15.16 9.19 5.36
C GLY A 180 -16.38 9.50 4.47
N SER A 181 -16.33 9.32 3.16
CA SER A 181 -17.46 9.59 2.24
C SER A 181 -18.57 8.54 2.36
N ARG A 182 -19.82 8.97 2.06
CA ARG A 182 -20.97 8.05 2.02
C ARG A 182 -20.74 6.87 1.07
N GLU A 183 -20.18 7.16 -0.11
CA GLU A 183 -19.88 6.14 -1.14
C GLU A 183 -18.90 5.08 -0.62
N PHE A 184 -17.82 5.52 0.04
CA PHE A 184 -16.83 4.62 0.59
C PHE A 184 -17.43 3.72 1.68
N LEU A 185 -18.07 4.30 2.70
CA LEU A 185 -18.67 3.55 3.80
C LEU A 185 -19.74 2.57 3.33
N HIS A 186 -20.61 3.00 2.40
CA HIS A 186 -21.62 2.14 1.81
C HIS A 186 -20.98 1.00 0.99
N GLY A 187 -19.91 1.30 0.25
CA GLY A 187 -19.14 0.31 -0.50
C GLY A 187 -18.52 -0.76 0.41
N ILE A 188 -17.92 -0.35 1.53
CA ILE A 188 -17.35 -1.30 2.51
C ILE A 188 -18.46 -2.16 3.13
N ARG A 189 -19.58 -1.56 3.52
CA ARG A 189 -20.74 -2.30 4.06
C ARG A 189 -21.28 -3.33 3.07
N LYS A 190 -21.36 -3.00 1.78
CA LYS A 190 -21.76 -3.96 0.72
C LYS A 190 -20.82 -5.16 0.61
N LEU A 191 -19.55 -4.98 0.95
CA LEU A 191 -18.57 -6.07 1.00
C LEU A 191 -18.66 -6.89 2.30
N LYS A 192 -19.62 -6.58 3.20
CA LYS A 192 -19.78 -7.19 4.52
C LYS A 192 -18.52 -7.05 5.40
N LEU A 193 -17.79 -5.93 5.27
CA LEU A 193 -16.60 -5.62 6.05
C LEU A 193 -16.90 -4.51 7.06
N TYR A 194 -16.15 -4.49 8.16
CA TYR A 194 -16.18 -3.42 9.15
C TYR A 194 -15.26 -2.29 8.74
N ALA A 195 -15.63 -1.04 9.11
CA ALA A 195 -14.79 0.13 8.89
C ALA A 195 -14.79 1.05 10.10
N ILE A 196 -13.62 1.59 10.41
CA ILE A 196 -13.42 2.73 11.30
C ILE A 196 -12.78 3.82 10.46
N THR A 197 -13.44 4.98 10.38
CA THR A 197 -12.92 6.13 9.65
C THR A 197 -13.31 7.43 10.34
N GLY A 198 -12.44 8.42 10.24
CA GLY A 198 -12.80 9.79 10.58
C GLY A 198 -13.93 10.29 9.68
N VAL A 199 -14.78 11.17 10.20
CA VAL A 199 -15.78 11.88 9.44
C VAL A 199 -15.75 13.36 9.80
N ALA A 200 -16.05 14.24 8.84
CA ALA A 200 -16.10 15.67 9.09
C ALA A 200 -17.16 15.99 10.15
N ILE A 201 -16.81 16.85 11.11
CA ILE A 201 -17.72 17.27 12.19
C ILE A 201 -18.99 18.01 11.67
N SER A 202 -18.90 18.56 10.46
CA SER A 202 -20.02 19.19 9.75
C SER A 202 -20.97 18.20 9.08
N ARG A 203 -20.70 16.88 9.17
CA ARG A 203 -21.55 15.86 8.53
C ARG A 203 -22.95 15.86 9.15
N LYS A 204 -23.97 15.89 8.27
CA LYS A 204 -25.36 15.66 8.65
C LYS A 204 -25.64 14.16 8.78
N LEU A 205 -26.34 13.79 9.84
CA LEU A 205 -26.87 12.45 10.07
C LEU A 205 -28.22 12.26 9.34
N ILE A 206 -28.72 11.04 9.35
CA ILE A 206 -30.02 10.70 8.74
C ILE A 206 -31.18 11.49 9.39
N ASP A 207 -31.07 11.74 10.70
CA ASP A 207 -32.04 12.51 11.48
C ASP A 207 -31.88 14.04 11.33
N GLY A 208 -31.01 14.50 10.43
CA GLY A 208 -30.77 15.92 10.15
C GLY A 208 -29.80 16.61 11.11
N ARG A 209 -29.43 16.01 12.24
CA ARG A 209 -28.46 16.59 13.18
C ARG A 209 -27.06 16.64 12.55
N VAL A 210 -26.29 17.64 12.95
CA VAL A 210 -24.88 17.76 12.57
C VAL A 210 -24.00 17.17 13.66
N LEU A 211 -22.97 16.41 13.29
CA LEU A 211 -22.08 15.71 14.24
C LEU A 211 -21.51 16.62 15.32
N LYS A 212 -21.17 17.88 14.99
CA LYS A 212 -20.64 18.84 15.97
C LYS A 212 -21.60 19.14 17.15
N HIS A 213 -22.91 18.90 16.98
CA HIS A 213 -23.94 19.13 17.99
C HIS A 213 -24.28 17.85 18.78
N ILE A 214 -23.63 16.74 18.51
CA ILE A 214 -23.81 15.54 19.30
C ILE A 214 -22.90 15.64 20.52
N HIS A 215 -23.50 15.60 21.70
CA HIS A 215 -22.77 15.61 22.96
C HIS A 215 -21.79 14.43 23.00
N ARG A 216 -20.50 14.70 23.14
CA ARG A 216 -19.51 13.64 23.39
C ARG A 216 -19.75 13.15 24.81
N PRO A 217 -19.99 11.84 25.04
CA PRO A 217 -19.93 11.32 26.38
C PRO A 217 -18.54 11.64 26.96
N ASP A 218 -18.53 12.17 28.15
CA ASP A 218 -17.30 12.52 28.85
C ASP A 218 -16.56 11.21 29.18
N PHE A 219 -15.50 10.90 28.46
CA PHE A 219 -14.61 9.78 28.74
C PHE A 219 -13.54 10.12 29.79
N SER A 220 -13.78 11.13 30.62
CA SER A 220 -12.94 11.40 31.78
C SER A 220 -13.27 10.40 32.88
N ARG A 221 -12.74 9.17 32.76
CA ARG A 221 -12.50 8.24 33.87
C ARG A 221 -11.34 7.31 33.52
#